data_77a32499cd10e14ceed304b0fe13dc23
#
_entry.id   77a32499cd10e14ceed304b0fe13dc23
#
_cell.length_a   1.000
_cell.length_b   1.000
_cell.length_c   1.000
_cell.angle_alpha   90.00
_cell.angle_beta   90.00
_cell.angle_gamma   90.00
#
_symmetry.space_group_name_H-M   'P 1'
#
loop_
_entity.id
_entity.type
_entity.pdbx_description
1 polymer ?
#
loop_
_entity_poly.entity_id
_entity_poly.type
_entity_poly.pdbx_seq_one_letter_code
_entity_poly.pdbx_strand_id
1 'polypeptide(L)'
;MAKVEWADAIKTVSGALTKINKKSAHAADQKMVLGTHRKAPTSSNKCSNLYLRGLSAVTRSTPVTSDETLARQRFGAIVRAVAVRRKNLSTIAADTAAFNAQKETGYKTLYQYLWHECAAEYDASQG
;
A
#
# COMPACT_ATOMS: atom_id res chain seq x y z
N MET A 1 5.53 -24.34 -8.87
CA MET A 1 4.27 -23.55 -8.96
C MET A 1 3.20 -24.38 -9.63
N ALA A 2 2.03 -24.50 -9.05
CA ALA A 2 0.90 -25.15 -9.72
C ALA A 2 0.37 -24.23 -10.82
N LYS A 3 0.18 -24.78 -12.02
CA LYS A 3 -0.45 -24.08 -13.14
C LYS A 3 -1.96 -24.27 -13.05
N VAL A 4 -2.70 -23.18 -13.08
CA VAL A 4 -4.16 -23.19 -13.07
C VAL A 4 -4.65 -22.83 -14.46
N GLU A 5 -5.43 -23.70 -15.08
CA GLU A 5 -6.08 -23.43 -16.35
C GLU A 5 -7.56 -23.07 -16.12
N TRP A 6 -7.98 -21.94 -16.66
CA TRP A 6 -9.33 -21.43 -16.53
C TRP A 6 -10.06 -21.41 -17.87
N ALA A 7 -11.37 -21.43 -17.82
CA ALA A 7 -12.17 -21.23 -19.02
C ALA A 7 -11.85 -19.86 -19.68
N ASP A 8 -11.92 -19.80 -21.00
CA ASP A 8 -11.55 -18.61 -21.78
C ASP A 8 -12.30 -17.32 -21.39
N ALA A 9 -13.44 -17.45 -20.73
CA ALA A 9 -14.22 -16.32 -20.22
C ALA A 9 -13.60 -15.62 -19.01
N ILE A 10 -12.68 -16.29 -18.28
CA ILE A 10 -12.08 -15.76 -17.06
C ILE A 10 -10.73 -15.15 -17.41
N LYS A 11 -10.68 -13.81 -17.47
CA LYS A 11 -9.44 -13.09 -17.84
C LYS A 11 -8.52 -12.80 -16.66
N THR A 12 -9.10 -12.54 -15.49
CA THR A 12 -8.33 -12.18 -14.30
C THR A 12 -9.00 -12.76 -13.05
N VAL A 13 -8.20 -13.38 -12.20
CA VAL A 13 -8.63 -13.82 -10.87
C VAL A 13 -7.55 -13.45 -9.87
N SER A 14 -7.93 -12.82 -8.78
CA SER A 14 -7.00 -12.49 -7.70
C SER A 14 -7.69 -12.61 -6.34
N GLY A 15 -6.92 -12.92 -5.33
CA GLY A 15 -7.40 -12.97 -3.96
C GLY A 15 -6.95 -14.22 -3.20
N ALA A 16 -7.28 -14.23 -1.91
CA ALA A 16 -6.98 -15.35 -1.04
C ALA A 16 -8.03 -16.45 -1.19
N LEU A 17 -7.60 -17.68 -1.48
CA LEU A 17 -8.48 -18.86 -1.53
C LEU A 17 -8.95 -19.33 -0.16
N THR A 18 -8.26 -18.91 0.89
CA THR A 18 -8.59 -19.28 2.27
C THR A 18 -8.65 -18.04 3.16
N LYS A 19 -9.49 -18.06 4.20
CA LYS A 19 -9.55 -16.98 5.19
C LYS A 19 -8.18 -16.80 5.85
N ILE A 20 -7.68 -15.57 5.83
CA ILE A 20 -6.42 -15.23 6.48
C ILE A 20 -6.68 -14.91 7.94
N ASN A 21 -6.27 -15.79 8.83
CA ASN A 21 -6.22 -15.47 10.25
C ASN A 21 -4.93 -14.68 10.53
N LYS A 22 -5.04 -13.37 10.58
CA LYS A 22 -3.90 -12.46 10.80
C LYS A 22 -3.20 -12.64 12.16
N LYS A 23 -3.85 -13.34 13.10
CA LYS A 23 -3.31 -13.54 14.45
C LYS A 23 -2.40 -14.78 14.58
N SER A 24 -2.36 -15.66 13.59
CA SER A 24 -1.54 -16.87 13.64
C SER A 24 -0.25 -16.69 12.87
N ALA A 25 0.88 -16.86 13.53
CA ALA A 25 2.20 -16.80 12.90
C ALA A 25 2.40 -17.85 11.79
N HIS A 26 1.77 -19.01 11.91
CA HIS A 26 1.83 -20.10 10.92
C HIS A 26 0.72 -20.04 9.87
N ALA A 27 -0.18 -19.10 9.97
CA ALA A 27 -1.30 -18.98 9.05
C ALA A 27 -0.87 -18.63 7.61
N ALA A 28 0.30 -18.01 7.46
CA ALA A 28 0.86 -17.65 6.16
C ALA A 28 1.34 -18.88 5.36
N ASP A 29 1.82 -19.93 6.04
CA ASP A 29 2.41 -21.10 5.38
C ASP A 29 1.37 -22.02 4.77
N GLN A 30 0.14 -21.93 5.23
CA GLN A 30 -0.97 -22.80 4.81
C GLN A 30 -1.93 -22.15 3.81
N LYS A 31 -1.68 -20.91 3.40
CA LYS A 31 -2.63 -20.15 2.58
C LYS A 31 -2.15 -19.98 1.17
N MET A 32 -3.09 -20.18 0.26
CA MET A 32 -2.88 -20.02 -1.15
C MET A 32 -3.56 -18.76 -1.66
N VAL A 33 -2.83 -17.99 -2.44
CA VAL A 33 -3.31 -16.79 -3.10
C VAL A 33 -3.24 -16.98 -4.59
N LEU A 34 -4.34 -16.67 -5.25
CA LEU A 34 -4.40 -16.57 -6.68
C LEU A 34 -3.99 -15.17 -7.11
N GLY A 35 -3.07 -15.07 -8.03
CA GLY A 35 -2.59 -13.81 -8.55
C GLY A 35 -2.46 -13.80 -10.06
N THR A 36 -2.46 -12.63 -10.63
CA THR A 36 -2.22 -12.39 -12.05
C THR A 36 -0.92 -11.63 -12.24
N HIS A 37 -0.08 -12.06 -13.17
CA HIS A 37 1.02 -11.26 -13.64
C HIS A 37 0.51 -10.05 -14.45
N ARG A 38 1.20 -8.93 -14.37
CA ARG A 38 0.82 -7.70 -15.11
C ARG A 38 1.00 -7.79 -16.63
N LYS A 39 1.68 -8.82 -17.11
CA LYS A 39 1.88 -9.03 -18.56
C LYS A 39 0.61 -9.63 -19.17
N ALA A 40 0.25 -9.12 -20.33
CA ALA A 40 -0.85 -9.68 -21.11
C ALA A 40 -0.55 -11.14 -21.51
N PRO A 41 -1.56 -12.02 -21.53
CA PRO A 41 -1.40 -13.39 -22.01
C PRO A 41 -1.01 -13.37 -23.50
N THR A 42 -0.10 -14.28 -23.87
CA THR A 42 0.28 -14.48 -25.28
C THR A 42 -0.63 -15.51 -25.93
N SER A 43 -0.67 -15.55 -27.26
CA SER A 43 -1.45 -16.53 -28.04
C SER A 43 -1.09 -17.98 -27.72
N SER A 44 0.18 -18.23 -27.40
CA SER A 44 0.70 -19.56 -27.03
C SER A 44 0.50 -19.91 -25.56
N ASN A 45 0.12 -18.96 -24.71
CA ASN A 45 0.07 -19.16 -23.28
C ASN A 45 -1.01 -18.27 -22.62
N LYS A 46 -2.26 -18.53 -22.98
CA LYS A 46 -3.42 -17.72 -22.61
C LYS A 46 -3.60 -17.52 -21.09
N CYS A 47 -3.18 -18.48 -20.28
CA CYS A 47 -3.28 -18.43 -18.82
C CYS A 47 -1.92 -18.22 -18.13
N SER A 48 -0.89 -17.81 -18.86
CA SER A 48 0.45 -17.60 -18.31
C SER A 48 0.53 -16.47 -17.29
N ASN A 49 -0.44 -15.58 -17.31
CA ASN A 49 -0.56 -14.48 -16.35
C ASN A 49 -1.24 -14.88 -15.05
N LEU A 50 -1.80 -16.08 -14.95
CA LEU A 50 -2.40 -16.61 -13.72
C LEU A 50 -1.41 -17.50 -12.99
N TYR A 51 -1.31 -17.33 -11.69
CA TYR A 51 -0.49 -18.19 -10.84
C TYR A 51 -1.10 -18.38 -9.46
N LEU A 52 -0.80 -19.52 -8.87
CA LEU A 52 -1.15 -19.87 -7.50
C LEU A 52 0.14 -19.93 -6.68
N ARG A 53 0.17 -19.24 -5.56
CA ARG A 53 1.30 -19.28 -4.63
C ARG A 53 0.84 -19.49 -3.20
N GLY A 54 1.62 -20.21 -2.42
CA GLY A 54 1.53 -20.19 -0.97
C GLY A 54 2.01 -18.83 -0.45
N LEU A 55 1.33 -18.29 0.54
CA LEU A 55 1.85 -17.18 1.32
C LEU A 55 2.78 -17.76 2.38
N SER A 56 4.07 -17.69 2.14
CA SER A 56 5.06 -17.94 3.20
C SER A 56 5.23 -16.68 4.05
N ALA A 57 5.37 -16.87 5.35
CA ALA A 57 5.78 -15.80 6.24
C ALA A 57 7.21 -15.39 5.86
N VAL A 58 7.38 -14.17 5.36
CA VAL A 58 8.70 -13.61 5.15
C VAL A 58 9.22 -13.17 6.51
N THR A 59 10.04 -14.02 7.12
CA THR A 59 10.78 -13.66 8.32
C THR A 59 12.01 -12.86 7.92
N ARG A 60 12.10 -11.64 8.44
CA ARG A 60 13.27 -10.81 8.24
C ARG A 60 14.47 -11.43 8.98
N SER A 61 15.57 -11.67 8.27
CA SER A 61 16.81 -12.23 8.84
C SER A 61 17.69 -11.18 9.55
N THR A 62 17.52 -9.89 9.20
CA THR A 62 18.29 -8.80 9.78
C THR A 62 17.49 -8.04 10.85
N PRO A 63 18.10 -7.66 11.98
CA PRO A 63 17.40 -6.85 12.98
C PRO A 63 17.02 -5.48 12.43
N VAL A 64 15.98 -4.88 13.01
CA VAL A 64 15.54 -3.51 12.68
C VAL A 64 16.59 -2.53 13.17
N THR A 65 17.05 -1.64 12.29
CA THR A 65 18.01 -0.59 12.66
C THR A 65 17.33 0.58 13.37
N SER A 66 18.10 1.40 14.09
CA SER A 66 17.61 2.65 14.69
C SER A 66 16.99 3.57 13.65
N ASP A 67 17.68 3.76 12.51
CA ASP A 67 17.21 4.64 11.44
C ASP A 67 15.88 4.17 10.82
N GLU A 68 15.72 2.86 10.67
CA GLU A 68 14.45 2.29 10.21
C GLU A 68 13.33 2.52 11.23
N THR A 69 13.64 2.44 12.51
CA THR A 69 12.68 2.72 13.59
C THR A 69 12.26 4.18 13.56
N LEU A 70 13.20 5.11 13.43
CA LEU A 70 12.94 6.54 13.30
C LEU A 70 12.11 6.87 12.05
N ALA A 71 12.45 6.27 10.90
CA ALA A 71 11.69 6.44 9.67
C ALA A 71 10.23 5.96 9.80
N ARG A 72 10.01 4.83 10.47
CA ARG A 72 8.67 4.31 10.75
C ARG A 72 7.88 5.21 11.69
N GLN A 73 8.53 5.72 12.73
CA GLN A 73 7.93 6.66 13.67
C GLN A 73 7.51 7.96 12.97
N ARG A 74 8.42 8.53 12.17
CA ARG A 74 8.16 9.72 11.35
C ARG A 74 6.96 9.50 10.43
N PHE A 75 6.97 8.44 9.64
CA PHE A 75 5.86 8.13 8.75
C PHE A 75 4.53 7.98 9.50
N GLY A 76 4.53 7.23 10.59
CA GLY A 76 3.33 7.03 11.41
C GLY A 76 2.80 8.32 12.05
N ALA A 77 3.68 9.22 12.47
CA ALA A 77 3.31 10.52 13.02
C ALA A 77 2.65 11.41 11.94
N ILE A 78 3.27 11.50 10.75
CA ILE A 78 2.75 12.29 9.63
C ILE A 78 1.37 11.77 9.18
N VAL A 79 1.20 10.46 9.03
CA VAL A 79 -0.09 9.85 8.63
C VAL A 79 -1.20 10.20 9.64
N ARG A 80 -0.89 10.14 10.95
CA ARG A 80 -1.85 10.54 12.00
C ARG A 80 -2.19 12.04 11.93
N ALA A 81 -1.18 12.88 11.76
CA ALA A 81 -1.37 14.33 11.62
C ALA A 81 -2.25 14.68 10.42
N VAL A 82 -2.01 14.09 9.27
CA VAL A 82 -2.85 14.26 8.07
C VAL A 82 -4.28 13.81 8.33
N ALA A 83 -4.48 12.67 8.99
CA ALA A 83 -5.83 12.18 9.32
C ALA A 83 -6.60 13.14 10.23
N VAL A 84 -5.94 13.73 11.22
CA VAL A 84 -6.51 14.75 12.11
C VAL A 84 -6.83 16.02 11.32
N ARG A 85 -5.87 16.54 10.54
CA ARG A 85 -6.01 17.79 9.78
C ARG A 85 -7.15 17.72 8.74
N ARG A 86 -7.33 16.58 8.08
CA ARG A 86 -8.43 16.35 7.14
C ARG A 86 -9.82 16.38 7.80
N LYS A 87 -9.91 16.04 9.08
CA LYS A 87 -11.17 16.05 9.84
C LYS A 87 -11.45 17.38 10.52
N ASN A 88 -10.48 18.28 10.55
CA ASN A 88 -10.60 19.55 11.20
C ASN A 88 -11.38 20.55 10.32
N LEU A 89 -12.67 20.75 10.63
CA LEU A 89 -13.57 21.62 9.87
C LEU A 89 -13.14 23.09 9.88
N SER A 90 -12.37 23.52 10.87
CA SER A 90 -11.92 24.91 10.96
C SER A 90 -10.76 25.26 10.02
N THR A 91 -9.95 24.28 9.64
CA THR A 91 -8.74 24.49 8.83
C THR A 91 -8.84 23.92 7.42
N ILE A 92 -9.70 22.90 7.21
CA ILE A 92 -9.77 22.19 5.92
C ILE A 92 -10.15 23.10 4.74
N ALA A 93 -10.94 24.13 4.97
CA ALA A 93 -11.32 25.08 3.92
C ALA A 93 -10.11 25.90 3.45
N ALA A 94 -9.28 26.38 4.38
CA ALA A 94 -8.05 27.09 4.08
C ALA A 94 -7.02 26.18 3.40
N ASP A 95 -6.86 24.95 3.88
CA ASP A 95 -5.97 23.95 3.28
C ASP A 95 -6.41 23.60 1.83
N THR A 96 -7.71 23.48 1.59
CA THR A 96 -8.25 23.23 0.26
C THR A 96 -8.00 24.42 -0.68
N ALA A 97 -8.17 25.64 -0.20
CA ALA A 97 -7.89 26.84 -0.97
C ALA A 97 -6.39 26.94 -1.34
N ALA A 98 -5.50 26.72 -0.37
CA ALA A 98 -4.06 26.69 -0.60
C ALA A 98 -3.66 25.59 -1.58
N PHE A 99 -4.23 24.39 -1.45
CA PHE A 99 -4.02 23.29 -2.40
C PHE A 99 -4.47 23.68 -3.81
N ASN A 100 -5.65 24.26 -3.98
CA ASN A 100 -6.16 24.66 -5.29
C ASN A 100 -5.30 25.74 -5.97
N ALA A 101 -4.72 26.65 -5.18
CA ALA A 101 -3.83 27.70 -5.70
C ALA A 101 -2.54 27.12 -6.33
N GLN A 102 -2.04 25.97 -5.86
CA GLN A 102 -0.79 25.37 -6.33
C GLN A 102 -0.98 24.09 -7.20
N LYS A 103 -2.21 23.63 -7.41
CA LYS A 103 -2.54 22.32 -8.04
C LYS A 103 -1.92 22.13 -9.43
N GLU A 104 -1.82 23.19 -10.22
CA GLU A 104 -1.27 23.13 -11.59
C GLU A 104 0.26 22.92 -11.59
N THR A 105 0.96 23.51 -10.63
CA THR A 105 2.43 23.53 -10.56
C THR A 105 3.02 22.64 -9.49
N GLY A 106 2.22 22.20 -8.53
CA GLY A 106 2.65 21.42 -7.37
C GLY A 106 1.95 20.07 -7.23
N TYR A 107 1.47 19.81 -6.02
CA TYR A 107 0.84 18.53 -5.69
C TYR A 107 -0.49 18.35 -6.41
N LYS A 108 -0.76 17.14 -6.88
CA LYS A 108 -1.97 16.82 -7.67
C LYS A 108 -3.16 16.38 -6.84
N THR A 109 -2.96 16.05 -5.57
CA THR A 109 -4.03 15.67 -4.65
C THR A 109 -3.91 16.43 -3.33
N LEU A 110 -5.06 16.73 -2.70
CA LEU A 110 -5.10 17.36 -1.39
C LEU A 110 -4.34 16.52 -0.33
N TYR A 111 -4.42 15.20 -0.43
CA TYR A 111 -3.69 14.31 0.49
C TYR A 111 -2.17 14.50 0.37
N GLN A 112 -1.63 14.56 -0.84
CA GLN A 112 -0.19 14.80 -1.05
C GLN A 112 0.23 16.15 -0.50
N TYR A 113 -0.57 17.19 -0.73
CA TYR A 113 -0.33 18.54 -0.20
C TYR A 113 -0.27 18.52 1.33
N LEU A 114 -1.30 18.01 1.99
CA LEU A 114 -1.36 17.92 3.45
C LEU A 114 -0.24 17.05 4.03
N TRP A 115 0.12 15.98 3.33
CA TRP A 115 1.21 15.11 3.77
C TRP A 115 2.54 15.86 3.81
N HIS A 116 2.82 16.69 2.80
CA HIS A 116 4.03 17.52 2.76
C HIS A 116 4.05 18.59 3.83
N GLU A 117 2.91 19.28 4.06
CA GLU A 117 2.79 20.25 5.13
C GLU A 117 3.04 19.61 6.51
N CYS A 118 2.37 18.52 6.81
CA CYS A 118 2.56 17.80 8.07
C CYS A 118 3.98 17.22 8.20
N ALA A 119 4.62 16.81 7.10
CA ALA A 119 6.00 16.35 7.12
C ALA A 119 6.97 17.49 7.47
N ALA A 120 6.79 18.67 6.88
CA ALA A 120 7.58 19.85 7.17
C ALA A 120 7.41 20.30 8.63
N GLU A 121 6.18 20.30 9.14
CA GLU A 121 5.88 20.60 10.54
C GLU A 121 6.55 19.61 11.50
N TYR A 122 6.50 18.31 11.18
CA TYR A 122 7.16 17.27 11.97
C TYR A 122 8.67 17.46 12.00
N ASP A 123 9.29 17.63 10.84
CA ASP A 123 10.75 17.80 10.73
C ASP A 123 11.24 19.07 11.45
N ALA A 124 10.49 20.16 11.37
CA ALA A 124 10.77 21.38 12.13
C ALA A 124 10.64 21.19 13.65
N SER A 125 9.77 20.28 14.10
CA SER A 125 9.60 19.97 15.53
C SER A 125 10.70 19.08 16.11
N GLN A 126 11.47 18.39 15.25
CA GLN A 126 12.57 17.50 15.66
C GLN A 126 13.95 18.18 15.61
N GLY A 127 14.05 19.30 14.90
CA GLY A 127 15.26 20.14 14.85
C GLY A 127 15.29 21.14 15.98
#